data_c296c9e0fac8e219b5faa9572058de0f
#
_entry.id   c296c9e0fac8e219b5faa9572058de0f
#
_cell.length_a   1.000
_cell.length_b   1.000
_cell.length_c   1.000
_cell.angle_alpha   90.00
_cell.angle_beta   90.00
_cell.angle_gamma   90.00
#
_symmetry.space_group_name_H-M   'P 1'
#
loop_
_entity.id
_entity.type
_entity.pdbx_description
1 polymer ?
#
loop_
_entity_poly.entity_id
_entity_poly.type
_entity_poly.pdbx_seq_one_letter_code
_entity_poly.pdbx_strand_id
1 'polypeptide(L)'
;MLNEKAAKLSRNALPLQLENLKKAYPFFRAIYVTDSSYDGQNAICVKMDYYNKIDAIGIDLEGRSHNIQLKVREEGHNDLVFIVRKVTDSDMIRNPNFGFTFGGNKYSFILNDIDIFCEMINGIIYNVRATDLMSLEYDTKGKDNPYITNVCPQEYYDSKGQKFHSGNYYAFISTDMIMELKERLQIAENKDHYGNQNYEEQ
;
A
#
# COMPACT_ATOMS: atom_id res chain seq x y z
N MET A 1 -18.06 -19.30 -6.06
CA MET A 1 -18.35 -18.27 -7.10
C MET A 1 -17.64 -16.94 -6.83
N LEU A 2 -17.74 -16.30 -5.66
CA LEU A 2 -17.02 -15.04 -5.37
C LEU A 2 -15.49 -15.15 -5.48
N ASN A 3 -14.91 -16.25 -4.96
CA ASN A 3 -13.46 -16.50 -5.02
C ASN A 3 -12.94 -16.73 -6.45
N GLU A 4 -13.71 -17.37 -7.32
CA GLU A 4 -13.28 -17.62 -8.70
C GLU A 4 -13.24 -16.33 -9.55
N LYS A 5 -14.22 -15.43 -9.35
CA LYS A 5 -14.25 -14.15 -10.05
C LYS A 5 -13.06 -13.27 -9.64
N ALA A 6 -12.80 -13.18 -8.34
CA ALA A 6 -11.67 -12.42 -7.81
C ALA A 6 -10.31 -13.00 -8.28
N ALA A 7 -10.14 -14.32 -8.22
CA ALA A 7 -8.94 -14.99 -8.70
C ALA A 7 -8.71 -14.81 -10.22
N LYS A 8 -9.79 -14.80 -11.02
CA LYS A 8 -9.71 -14.52 -12.46
C LYS A 8 -9.31 -13.08 -12.73
N LEU A 9 -9.88 -12.13 -11.96
CA LEU A 9 -9.56 -10.72 -12.07
C LEU A 9 -8.08 -10.47 -11.76
N SER A 10 -7.56 -11.02 -10.67
CA SER A 10 -6.14 -10.91 -10.29
C SER A 10 -5.22 -11.52 -11.33
N ARG A 11 -5.53 -12.72 -11.84
CA ARG A 11 -4.74 -13.37 -12.89
C ARG A 11 -4.68 -12.56 -14.19
N ASN A 12 -5.77 -11.92 -14.58
CA ASN A 12 -5.81 -11.06 -15.77
C ASN A 12 -5.04 -9.76 -15.60
N ALA A 13 -5.00 -9.21 -14.39
CA ALA A 13 -4.30 -7.96 -14.08
C ALA A 13 -2.78 -8.15 -13.94
N LEU A 14 -2.33 -9.31 -13.47
CA LEU A 14 -0.95 -9.58 -13.11
C LEU A 14 0.07 -9.21 -14.21
N PRO A 15 -0.09 -9.59 -15.50
CA PRO A 15 0.86 -9.20 -16.54
C PRO A 15 1.00 -7.68 -16.69
N LEU A 16 -0.13 -6.96 -16.63
CA LEU A 16 -0.16 -5.49 -16.73
C LEU A 16 0.52 -4.83 -15.53
N GLN A 17 0.27 -5.35 -14.33
CA GLN A 17 0.90 -4.85 -13.10
C GLN A 17 2.42 -5.06 -13.14
N LEU A 18 2.90 -6.23 -13.57
CA LEU A 18 4.34 -6.52 -13.68
C LEU A 18 5.02 -5.63 -14.74
N GLU A 19 4.38 -5.41 -15.89
CA GLU A 19 4.89 -4.50 -16.91
C GLU A 19 4.95 -3.05 -16.40
N ASN A 20 3.92 -2.60 -15.69
CA ASN A 20 3.87 -1.27 -15.09
C ASN A 20 4.96 -1.10 -14.02
N LEU A 21 5.16 -2.09 -13.14
CA LEU A 21 6.21 -2.07 -12.14
C LEU A 21 7.60 -1.93 -12.75
N LYS A 22 7.90 -2.67 -13.84
CA LYS A 22 9.17 -2.55 -14.55
C LYS A 22 9.38 -1.15 -15.16
N LYS A 23 8.32 -0.51 -15.63
CA LYS A 23 8.36 0.87 -16.17
C LYS A 23 8.53 1.90 -15.06
N ALA A 24 7.78 1.74 -13.96
CA ALA A 24 7.79 2.68 -12.84
C ALA A 24 9.09 2.59 -12.01
N TYR A 25 9.69 1.40 -11.95
CA TYR A 25 10.91 1.11 -11.19
C TYR A 25 11.98 0.48 -12.12
N PRO A 26 12.60 1.25 -13.01
CA PRO A 26 13.56 0.74 -14.00
C PRO A 26 14.85 0.17 -13.36
N PHE A 27 15.08 0.42 -12.09
CA PHE A 27 16.17 -0.18 -11.32
C PHE A 27 15.92 -1.64 -10.92
N PHE A 28 14.71 -2.20 -11.12
CA PHE A 28 14.48 -3.62 -10.91
C PHE A 28 15.09 -4.44 -12.05
N ARG A 29 16.08 -5.26 -11.72
CA ARG A 29 16.65 -6.25 -12.67
C ARG A 29 15.74 -7.48 -12.83
N ALA A 30 14.92 -7.81 -11.82
CA ALA A 30 13.99 -8.93 -11.85
C ALA A 30 12.80 -8.67 -10.90
N ILE A 31 11.64 -9.25 -11.23
CA ILE A 31 10.46 -9.31 -10.35
C ILE A 31 10.00 -10.77 -10.32
N TYR A 32 9.92 -11.34 -9.13
CA TYR A 32 9.45 -12.71 -8.87
C TYR A 32 8.06 -12.67 -8.23
N VAL A 33 7.13 -13.42 -8.81
CA VAL A 33 5.76 -13.56 -8.25
C VAL A 33 5.78 -14.65 -7.20
N THR A 34 5.21 -14.37 -6.03
CA THR A 34 5.10 -15.30 -4.90
C THR A 34 3.70 -15.88 -4.76
N ASP A 35 2.76 -15.47 -5.62
CA ASP A 35 1.38 -15.94 -5.61
C ASP A 35 1.33 -17.48 -5.68
N SER A 36 0.84 -18.07 -4.60
CA SER A 36 0.71 -19.53 -4.44
C SER A 36 -0.23 -20.18 -5.46
N SER A 37 -1.15 -19.40 -6.05
CA SER A 37 -2.04 -19.86 -7.12
C SER A 37 -1.31 -20.01 -8.46
N TYR A 38 -0.15 -19.37 -8.62
CA TYR A 38 0.63 -19.36 -9.86
C TYR A 38 1.64 -20.52 -9.92
N ASP A 39 2.25 -20.86 -8.78
CA ASP A 39 3.29 -21.93 -8.70
C ASP A 39 2.84 -23.11 -7.81
N GLY A 40 1.62 -23.11 -7.43
CA GLY A 40 0.80 -24.21 -6.88
C GLY A 40 1.28 -24.93 -5.63
N GLN A 41 2.58 -24.91 -5.23
CA GLN A 41 3.01 -25.80 -4.15
C GLN A 41 4.30 -25.42 -3.40
N ASN A 42 4.92 -24.27 -3.65
CA ASN A 42 6.09 -23.88 -2.89
C ASN A 42 5.69 -23.33 -1.52
N ALA A 43 6.05 -24.06 -0.44
CA ALA A 43 5.72 -23.68 0.94
C ALA A 43 6.23 -22.28 1.33
N ILE A 44 7.32 -21.79 0.71
CA ILE A 44 7.86 -20.44 0.93
C ILE A 44 6.94 -19.41 0.30
N CYS A 45 6.52 -19.61 -0.96
CA CYS A 45 5.59 -18.71 -1.65
C CYS A 45 4.25 -18.65 -0.92
N VAL A 46 3.70 -19.78 -0.49
CA VAL A 46 2.47 -19.83 0.32
C VAL A 46 2.62 -19.02 1.61
N LYS A 47 3.76 -19.12 2.29
CA LYS A 47 4.01 -18.36 3.52
C LYS A 47 4.09 -16.87 3.24
N MET A 48 4.76 -16.46 2.19
CA MET A 48 4.92 -15.05 1.82
C MET A 48 3.58 -14.43 1.41
N ASP A 49 2.85 -15.07 0.52
CA ASP A 49 1.54 -14.61 0.05
C ASP A 49 0.49 -14.64 1.18
N TYR A 50 0.28 -15.80 1.81
CA TYR A 50 -0.83 -15.96 2.75
C TYR A 50 -0.62 -15.22 4.07
N TYR A 51 0.58 -15.33 4.68
CA TYR A 51 0.84 -14.75 5.99
C TYR A 51 1.39 -13.31 5.92
N ASN A 52 2.30 -13.04 4.99
CA ASN A 52 2.98 -11.75 4.91
C ASN A 52 2.33 -10.80 3.91
N LYS A 53 1.38 -11.29 3.08
CA LYS A 53 0.70 -10.50 2.02
C LYS A 53 1.68 -9.94 0.98
N ILE A 54 2.78 -10.67 0.73
CA ILE A 54 3.77 -10.35 -0.28
C ILE A 54 3.42 -11.14 -1.54
N ASP A 55 2.95 -10.48 -2.58
CA ASP A 55 2.51 -11.10 -3.84
C ASP A 55 3.62 -11.15 -4.90
N ALA A 56 4.64 -10.29 -4.76
CA ALA A 56 5.83 -10.30 -5.60
C ALA A 56 7.04 -9.71 -4.86
N ILE A 57 8.25 -10.03 -5.37
CA ILE A 57 9.52 -9.49 -4.90
C ILE A 57 10.27 -8.87 -6.07
N GLY A 58 10.54 -7.57 -6.01
CA GLY A 58 11.46 -6.88 -6.89
C GLY A 58 12.90 -7.01 -6.40
N ILE A 59 13.83 -7.33 -7.28
CA ILE A 59 15.27 -7.29 -6.98
C ILE A 59 15.88 -6.12 -7.75
N ASP A 60 16.51 -5.18 -7.04
CA ASP A 60 17.15 -4.03 -7.65
C ASP A 60 18.54 -4.34 -8.21
N LEU A 61 19.19 -3.34 -8.81
CA LEU A 61 20.52 -3.48 -9.43
C LEU A 61 21.61 -3.77 -8.38
N GLU A 62 21.44 -3.35 -7.13
CA GLU A 62 22.34 -3.64 -6.02
C GLU A 62 22.06 -5.00 -5.36
N GLY A 63 21.02 -5.72 -5.79
CA GLY A 63 20.63 -7.02 -5.27
C GLY A 63 19.75 -6.95 -4.01
N ARG A 64 19.23 -5.77 -3.62
CA ARG A 64 18.29 -5.63 -2.52
C ARG A 64 16.91 -6.09 -2.96
N SER A 65 16.17 -6.69 -2.02
CA SER A 65 14.79 -7.14 -2.25
C SER A 65 13.79 -6.06 -1.82
N HIS A 66 12.74 -5.92 -2.61
CA HIS A 66 11.60 -5.04 -2.33
C HIS A 66 10.32 -5.86 -2.37
N ASN A 67 9.60 -5.87 -1.26
CA ASN A 67 8.35 -6.61 -1.11
C ASN A 67 7.19 -5.83 -1.73
N ILE A 68 6.42 -6.50 -2.59
CA ILE A 68 5.36 -5.89 -3.37
C ILE A 68 4.03 -6.57 -3.06
N GLN A 69 3.01 -5.79 -2.74
CA GLN A 69 1.63 -6.25 -2.68
C GLN A 69 0.89 -5.85 -3.95
N LEU A 70 0.21 -6.83 -4.58
CA LEU A 70 -0.59 -6.62 -5.78
C LEU A 70 -2.07 -6.67 -5.41
N LYS A 71 -2.84 -5.68 -5.85
CA LYS A 71 -4.29 -5.64 -5.65
C LYS A 71 -5.00 -5.28 -6.94
N VAL A 72 -6.22 -5.79 -7.07
CA VAL A 72 -7.14 -5.41 -8.15
C VAL A 72 -8.49 -5.13 -7.55
N ARG A 73 -9.09 -4.02 -7.96
CA ARG A 73 -10.47 -3.68 -7.60
C ARG A 73 -11.38 -3.73 -8.82
N GLU A 74 -12.60 -4.13 -8.60
CA GLU A 74 -13.64 -4.14 -9.63
C GLU A 74 -13.97 -2.71 -10.08
N GLU A 75 -14.63 -2.61 -11.23
CA GLU A 75 -15.14 -1.34 -11.76
C GLU A 75 -16.06 -0.63 -10.75
N GLY A 76 -16.06 0.70 -10.79
CA GLY A 76 -16.90 1.55 -9.93
C GLY A 76 -16.22 2.04 -8.66
N HIS A 77 -14.95 1.69 -8.43
CA HIS A 77 -14.13 2.24 -7.34
C HIS A 77 -13.20 3.34 -7.85
N ASN A 78 -13.01 4.40 -7.06
CA ASN A 78 -12.09 5.51 -7.36
C ASN A 78 -11.13 5.78 -6.19
N ASP A 79 -10.87 4.76 -5.39
CA ASP A 79 -10.09 4.85 -4.16
C ASP A 79 -9.20 3.62 -3.98
N LEU A 80 -7.98 3.85 -3.53
CA LEU A 80 -7.07 2.82 -3.05
C LEU A 80 -7.44 2.45 -1.61
N VAL A 81 -7.18 1.18 -1.25
CA VAL A 81 -7.53 0.66 0.07
C VAL A 81 -6.32 0.09 0.78
N PHE A 82 -6.07 0.61 1.97
CA PHE A 82 -4.99 0.18 2.84
C PHE A 82 -5.51 -0.33 4.18
N ILE A 83 -4.83 -1.30 4.76
CA ILE A 83 -5.17 -1.80 6.10
C ILE A 83 -4.55 -0.87 7.13
N VAL A 84 -5.35 -0.47 8.13
CA VAL A 84 -4.93 0.36 9.25
C VAL A 84 -5.40 -0.24 10.57
N ARG A 85 -4.75 0.12 11.66
CA ARG A 85 -5.19 -0.19 13.04
C ARG A 85 -5.47 1.09 13.80
N LYS A 86 -6.30 1.01 14.83
CA LYS A 86 -6.40 2.11 15.80
C LYS A 86 -5.07 2.27 16.55
N VAL A 87 -4.66 3.52 16.73
CA VAL A 87 -3.52 3.88 17.57
C VAL A 87 -3.95 3.74 19.03
N THR A 88 -3.14 3.06 19.83
CA THR A 88 -3.37 2.87 21.26
C THR A 88 -2.76 4.00 22.09
N ASP A 89 -3.18 4.13 23.34
CA ASP A 89 -2.57 5.09 24.29
C ASP A 89 -1.07 4.83 24.46
N SER A 90 -0.64 3.56 24.42
CA SER A 90 0.78 3.19 24.50
C SER A 90 1.58 3.68 23.28
N ASP A 91 0.99 3.66 22.08
CA ASP A 91 1.62 4.21 20.89
C ASP A 91 1.80 5.74 21.04
N MET A 92 0.77 6.44 21.53
CA MET A 92 0.79 7.89 21.75
C MET A 92 1.78 8.32 22.85
N ILE A 93 1.99 7.50 23.88
CA ILE A 93 3.03 7.77 24.90
C ILE A 93 4.43 7.71 24.27
N ARG A 94 4.67 6.77 23.35
CA ARG A 94 5.96 6.63 22.67
C ARG A 94 6.21 7.69 21.60
N ASN A 95 5.18 8.04 20.87
CA ASN A 95 5.21 9.07 19.83
C ASN A 95 3.84 9.78 19.75
N PRO A 96 3.68 10.96 20.36
CA PRO A 96 2.41 11.70 20.38
C PRO A 96 1.88 12.06 18.98
N ASN A 97 2.77 12.15 17.99
CA ASN A 97 2.42 12.49 16.61
C ASN A 97 2.20 11.26 15.72
N PHE A 98 2.21 10.04 16.30
CA PHE A 98 2.05 8.81 15.56
C PHE A 98 0.63 8.65 15.01
N GLY A 99 0.55 8.25 13.73
CA GLY A 99 -0.69 8.00 13.03
C GLY A 99 -1.38 9.26 12.50
N PHE A 100 -2.48 9.06 11.80
CA PHE A 100 -3.36 10.10 11.25
C PHE A 100 -4.71 10.11 11.96
N THR A 101 -5.41 11.25 11.93
CA THR A 101 -6.76 11.38 12.50
C THR A 101 -7.81 11.23 11.40
N PHE A 102 -8.91 10.50 11.73
CA PHE A 102 -10.12 10.44 10.92
C PHE A 102 -11.34 10.15 11.82
N GLY A 103 -12.41 10.95 11.71
CA GLY A 103 -13.62 10.82 12.50
C GLY A 103 -13.37 10.89 14.03
N GLY A 104 -12.41 11.70 14.46
CA GLY A 104 -12.02 11.85 15.86
C GLY A 104 -11.22 10.69 16.45
N ASN A 105 -10.83 9.69 15.65
CA ASN A 105 -9.95 8.59 16.06
C ASN A 105 -8.59 8.68 15.37
N LYS A 106 -7.54 8.15 16.02
CA LYS A 106 -6.21 8.00 15.41
C LYS A 106 -6.04 6.59 14.85
N TYR A 107 -5.43 6.51 13.66
CA TYR A 107 -5.13 5.28 12.95
C TYR A 107 -3.68 5.29 12.43
N SER A 108 -3.10 4.11 12.22
CA SER A 108 -1.80 3.93 11.61
C SER A 108 -1.86 2.83 10.54
N PHE A 109 -1.13 3.00 9.45
CA PHE A 109 -1.04 2.00 8.39
C PHE A 109 -0.36 0.73 8.86
N ILE A 110 -0.88 -0.43 8.43
CA ILE A 110 -0.25 -1.74 8.63
C ILE A 110 0.46 -2.08 7.32
N LEU A 111 1.78 -1.89 7.31
CA LEU A 111 2.59 -2.03 6.09
C LEU A 111 3.11 -3.46 5.88
N ASN A 112 3.19 -4.30 6.94
CA ASN A 112 3.59 -5.73 6.90
C ASN A 112 4.87 -6.00 6.08
N ASP A 113 5.90 -5.16 6.23
CA ASP A 113 7.15 -5.23 5.45
C ASP A 113 6.95 -5.07 3.92
N ILE A 114 5.83 -4.51 3.48
CA ILE A 114 5.59 -4.15 2.09
C ILE A 114 6.29 -2.83 1.78
N ASP A 115 7.07 -2.80 0.70
CA ASP A 115 7.74 -1.60 0.21
C ASP A 115 6.89 -0.86 -0.83
N ILE A 116 6.15 -1.62 -1.65
CA ILE A 116 5.36 -1.10 -2.76
C ILE A 116 3.98 -1.75 -2.79
N PHE A 117 2.95 -0.91 -2.81
CA PHE A 117 1.57 -1.31 -3.09
C PHE A 117 1.25 -0.99 -4.55
N CYS A 118 0.95 -2.01 -5.34
CA CYS A 118 0.57 -1.89 -6.75
C CYS A 118 -0.90 -2.28 -6.89
N GLU A 119 -1.77 -1.30 -7.01
CA GLU A 119 -3.23 -1.52 -7.10
C GLU A 119 -3.76 -1.12 -8.48
N MET A 120 -4.51 -2.01 -9.13
CA MET A 120 -5.20 -1.72 -10.39
C MET A 120 -6.68 -1.43 -10.13
N ILE A 121 -7.12 -0.25 -10.57
CA ILE A 121 -8.51 0.22 -10.44
C ILE A 121 -8.96 0.70 -11.80
N ASN A 122 -10.07 0.18 -12.31
CA ASN A 122 -10.62 0.56 -13.62
C ASN A 122 -9.59 0.49 -14.77
N GLY A 123 -8.67 -0.48 -14.71
CA GLY A 123 -7.60 -0.64 -15.70
C GLY A 123 -6.41 0.30 -15.55
N ILE A 124 -6.44 1.23 -14.59
CA ILE A 124 -5.33 2.13 -14.29
C ILE A 124 -4.54 1.53 -13.10
N ILE A 125 -3.21 1.57 -13.20
CA ILE A 125 -2.32 1.02 -12.18
C ILE A 125 -1.69 2.14 -11.37
N TYR A 126 -1.85 2.06 -10.04
CA TYR A 126 -1.30 2.97 -9.07
C TYR A 126 -0.22 2.25 -8.26
N ASN A 127 1.00 2.79 -8.25
CA ASN A 127 2.08 2.30 -7.40
C ASN A 127 2.30 3.30 -6.26
N VAL A 128 2.16 2.84 -5.02
CA VAL A 128 2.33 3.64 -3.81
C VAL A 128 3.42 3.01 -2.96
N ARG A 129 4.46 3.75 -2.63
CA ARG A 129 5.52 3.28 -1.74
C ARG A 129 5.03 3.32 -0.29
N ALA A 130 5.52 2.40 0.54
CA ALA A 130 5.25 2.44 1.98
C ALA A 130 5.66 3.79 2.60
N THR A 131 6.77 4.38 2.14
CA THR A 131 7.22 5.71 2.57
C THR A 131 6.24 6.82 2.23
N ASP A 132 5.51 6.71 1.11
CA ASP A 132 4.48 7.68 0.73
C ASP A 132 3.30 7.60 1.72
N LEU A 133 2.89 6.39 2.14
CA LEU A 133 1.87 6.20 3.16
C LEU A 133 2.32 6.68 4.54
N MET A 134 3.57 6.41 4.92
CA MET A 134 4.13 6.90 6.19
C MET A 134 4.13 8.43 6.24
N SER A 135 4.34 9.11 5.12
CA SER A 135 4.28 10.57 5.05
C SER A 135 2.88 11.14 5.33
N LEU A 136 1.83 10.32 5.21
CA LEU A 136 0.46 10.69 5.57
C LEU A 136 0.17 10.54 7.08
N GLU A 137 1.04 9.81 7.81
CA GLU A 137 0.94 9.65 9.26
C GLU A 137 1.52 10.87 9.98
N TYR A 138 0.84 12.00 9.90
CA TYR A 138 1.22 13.22 10.63
C TYR A 138 0.06 13.74 11.47
N ASP A 139 0.40 14.37 12.59
CA ASP A 139 -0.59 14.96 13.46
C ASP A 139 -1.20 16.23 12.81
N THR A 140 -2.48 16.15 12.51
CA THR A 140 -3.27 17.27 11.98
C THR A 140 -3.89 18.12 13.10
N LYS A 141 -3.37 18.02 14.33
CA LYS A 141 -3.89 18.71 15.53
C LYS A 141 -5.38 18.38 15.78
N GLY A 142 -5.71 17.12 15.68
CA GLY A 142 -7.06 16.59 15.88
C GLY A 142 -8.03 16.80 14.72
N LYS A 143 -7.60 17.37 13.61
CA LYS A 143 -8.39 17.44 12.37
C LYS A 143 -8.23 16.17 11.56
N ASP A 144 -9.22 15.84 10.77
CA ASP A 144 -9.15 14.71 9.86
C ASP A 144 -8.05 14.90 8.82
N ASN A 145 -7.35 13.81 8.49
CA ASN A 145 -6.34 13.83 7.45
C ASN A 145 -7.01 14.06 6.08
N PRO A 146 -6.63 15.10 5.33
CA PRO A 146 -7.33 15.48 4.10
C PRO A 146 -7.20 14.47 2.97
N TYR A 147 -6.22 13.55 3.04
CA TYR A 147 -6.00 12.50 2.03
C TYR A 147 -6.86 11.25 2.28
N ILE A 148 -7.41 11.09 3.50
CA ILE A 148 -8.23 9.93 3.85
C ILE A 148 -9.69 10.29 3.62
N THR A 149 -10.34 9.57 2.71
CA THR A 149 -11.74 9.81 2.35
C THR A 149 -12.72 9.04 3.21
N ASN A 150 -12.29 7.88 3.74
CA ASN A 150 -13.11 7.05 4.63
C ASN A 150 -12.24 6.10 5.46
N VAL A 151 -12.75 5.70 6.63
CA VAL A 151 -12.22 4.59 7.42
C VAL A 151 -13.39 3.73 7.90
N CYS A 152 -13.36 2.43 7.58
CA CYS A 152 -14.40 1.51 8.04
C CYS A 152 -13.79 0.22 8.61
N PRO A 153 -14.49 -0.50 9.50
CA PRO A 153 -14.03 -1.77 10.05
C PRO A 153 -13.75 -2.81 8.95
N GLN A 154 -12.66 -3.57 9.11
CA GLN A 154 -12.38 -4.71 8.27
C GLN A 154 -13.24 -5.90 8.72
N GLU A 155 -14.17 -6.32 7.87
CA GLU A 155 -15.14 -7.36 8.15
C GLU A 155 -14.88 -8.60 7.31
N TYR A 156 -15.08 -9.77 7.91
CA TYR A 156 -15.02 -11.07 7.25
C TYR A 156 -16.33 -11.83 7.49
N TYR A 157 -16.65 -12.72 6.58
CA TYR A 157 -17.75 -13.64 6.72
C TYR A 157 -17.20 -15.08 6.73
N ASP A 158 -17.61 -15.89 7.69
CA ASP A 158 -17.29 -17.32 7.71
C ASP A 158 -18.09 -18.09 6.65
N SER A 159 -17.83 -19.40 6.57
CA SER A 159 -18.55 -20.29 5.65
C SER A 159 -20.07 -20.41 5.93
N LYS A 160 -20.52 -19.95 7.10
CA LYS A 160 -21.93 -19.92 7.53
C LYS A 160 -22.57 -18.54 7.33
N GLY A 161 -21.81 -17.57 6.80
CA GLY A 161 -22.26 -16.18 6.62
C GLY A 161 -22.25 -15.34 7.90
N GLN A 162 -21.63 -15.82 8.98
CA GLN A 162 -21.48 -15.06 10.20
C GLN A 162 -20.38 -14.00 10.04
N LYS A 163 -20.68 -12.75 10.43
CA LYS A 163 -19.81 -11.60 10.33
C LYS A 163 -18.81 -11.54 11.48
N PHE A 164 -17.55 -11.32 11.15
CA PHE A 164 -16.46 -11.12 12.10
C PHE A 164 -15.73 -9.81 11.84
N HIS A 165 -15.20 -9.20 12.90
CA HIS A 165 -14.30 -8.06 12.83
C HIS A 165 -12.88 -8.53 13.11
N SER A 166 -11.92 -8.15 12.25
CA SER A 166 -10.49 -8.49 12.45
C SER A 166 -9.82 -7.67 13.58
N GLY A 167 -10.46 -6.61 14.04
CA GLY A 167 -9.84 -5.58 14.87
C GLY A 167 -9.08 -4.51 14.06
N ASN A 168 -8.90 -4.74 12.77
CA ASN A 168 -8.31 -3.77 11.83
C ASN A 168 -9.41 -2.99 11.10
N TYR A 169 -8.98 -1.99 10.31
CA TYR A 169 -9.85 -1.14 9.51
C TYR A 169 -9.30 -1.03 8.10
N TYR A 170 -10.15 -0.63 7.17
CA TYR A 170 -9.76 -0.17 5.85
C TYR A 170 -9.73 1.36 5.85
N ALA A 171 -8.62 1.96 5.40
CA ALA A 171 -8.54 3.37 5.05
C ALA A 171 -8.60 3.51 3.53
N PHE A 172 -9.37 4.48 3.06
CA PHE A 172 -9.61 4.76 1.66
C PHE A 172 -8.94 6.09 1.29
N ILE A 173 -8.20 6.09 0.19
CA ILE A 173 -7.52 7.27 -0.34
C ILE A 173 -7.93 7.44 -1.80
N SER A 174 -8.51 8.58 -2.17
CA SER A 174 -8.87 8.88 -3.55
C SER A 174 -7.65 8.78 -4.47
N THR A 175 -7.85 8.25 -5.69
CA THR A 175 -6.81 8.19 -6.71
C THR A 175 -6.26 9.57 -7.06
N ASP A 176 -7.11 10.61 -7.08
CA ASP A 176 -6.71 11.99 -7.35
C ASP A 176 -5.77 12.52 -6.25
N MET A 177 -6.07 12.19 -4.98
CA MET A 177 -5.24 12.60 -3.84
C MET A 177 -3.88 11.88 -3.81
N ILE A 178 -3.81 10.64 -4.28
CA ILE A 178 -2.53 9.93 -4.44
C ILE A 178 -1.66 10.61 -5.50
N MET A 179 -2.25 11.07 -6.60
CA MET A 179 -1.51 11.81 -7.63
C MET A 179 -0.97 13.12 -7.08
N GLU A 180 -1.80 13.90 -6.38
CA GLU A 180 -1.38 15.14 -5.72
C GLU A 180 -0.26 14.91 -4.71
N LEU A 181 -0.37 13.86 -3.88
CA LEU A 181 0.66 13.50 -2.91
C LEU A 181 2.00 13.20 -3.59
N LYS A 182 2.00 12.42 -4.67
CA LYS A 182 3.22 12.10 -5.43
C LYS A 182 3.88 13.33 -6.03
N GLU A 183 3.10 14.25 -6.60
CA GLU A 183 3.61 15.51 -7.12
C GLU A 183 4.29 16.35 -6.01
N ARG A 184 3.66 16.42 -4.84
CA ARG A 184 4.22 17.13 -3.67
C ARG A 184 5.52 16.51 -3.18
N LEU A 185 5.61 15.18 -3.10
CA LEU A 185 6.82 14.48 -2.69
C LEU A 185 7.95 14.65 -3.70
N GLN A 186 7.67 14.59 -4.99
CA GLN A 186 8.67 14.88 -6.03
C GLN A 186 9.22 16.30 -5.94
N ILE A 187 8.36 17.29 -5.66
CA ILE A 187 8.80 18.68 -5.45
C ILE A 187 9.69 18.81 -4.20
N ALA A 188 9.39 18.09 -3.13
CA ALA A 188 10.20 18.08 -1.92
C ALA A 188 11.57 17.43 -2.15
N GLU A 189 11.61 16.25 -2.78
CA GLU A 189 12.84 15.54 -3.12
C GLU A 189 13.76 16.40 -4.03
N ASN A 190 13.20 17.11 -5.01
CA ASN A 190 13.95 18.00 -5.89
C ASN A 190 14.51 19.22 -5.15
N LYS A 191 13.81 19.79 -4.18
CA LYS A 191 14.31 20.92 -3.39
C LYS A 191 15.50 20.55 -2.52
N ASP A 192 15.47 19.37 -1.91
CA ASP A 192 16.59 18.89 -1.09
C ASP A 192 17.84 18.61 -1.93
N HIS A 193 17.67 18.17 -3.17
CA HIS A 193 18.80 17.93 -4.09
C HIS A 193 19.45 19.24 -4.58
N TYR A 194 18.68 20.29 -4.78
CA TYR A 194 19.19 21.61 -5.19
C TYR A 194 19.68 22.47 -4.00
N GLY A 195 19.17 22.22 -2.79
CA GLY A 195 19.57 22.94 -1.58
C GLY A 195 21.01 22.64 -1.15
N ASN A 196 21.48 21.42 -1.37
CA ASN A 196 22.84 20.98 -0.98
C ASN A 196 23.94 21.41 -1.98
N GLN A 197 23.61 21.81 -3.20
CA GLN A 197 24.62 22.28 -4.17
C GLN A 197 25.09 23.71 -3.94
N ASN A 198 24.38 24.52 -3.13
CA ASN A 198 24.75 25.92 -2.87
C ASN A 198 25.66 26.11 -1.65
N TYR A 199 26.10 25.06 -0.98
CA TYR A 199 26.99 25.15 0.20
C TYR A 199 28.45 24.74 -0.07
N GLU A 200 28.79 24.31 -1.29
CA GLU A 200 30.15 23.89 -1.63
C GLU A 200 30.95 24.97 -2.44
N GLU A 201 30.37 26.16 -2.67
CA GLU A 201 31.05 27.27 -3.40
C GLU A 201 31.17 28.56 -2.53
N GLN A 202 31.61 28.41 -1.27
CA GLN A 202 32.10 29.59 -0.51
C GLN A 202 33.40 29.29 0.22
#